data_b7c7ba95afdf91ca7b3e403523754077
#
_entry.id   b7c7ba95afdf91ca7b3e403523754077
#
_cell.length_a   1.000
_cell.length_b   1.000
_cell.length_c   1.000
_cell.angle_alpha   90.00
_cell.angle_beta   90.00
_cell.angle_gamma   90.00
#
_symmetry.space_group_name_H-M   'P 1'
#
loop_
_entity.id
_entity.type
_entity.pdbx_description
1 polymer ?
#
loop_
_entity_poly.entity_id
_entity_poly.type
_entity_poly.pdbx_seq_one_letter_code
_entity_poly.pdbx_strand_id
1 'polypeptide(L)'
;MITAGRDRPDPGDGKDSLPRDVIDGARLQLLRDLDPDGTPALLHAVITAFLRDAPTQLNAMRAAVLAGGEPRLEQTAHQLKGSAANLGATRVRALCGQLEALARTGAEPADELVDQLQAELDRAARALSDALSGPT
;
A
#
# COMPACT_ATOMS: atom_id res chain seq x y z
N MET A 1 17.62 -20.02 -23.56
CA MET A 1 17.43 -19.71 -23.21
C MET A 1 16.97 -19.18 -22.70
N ILE A 2 16.85 -19.12 -22.37
CA ILE A 2 16.41 -18.65 -21.91
C ILE A 2 16.19 -18.03 -21.34
N THR A 3 16.13 -17.85 -21.17
CA THR A 3 15.90 -17.19 -20.70
C THR A 3 15.27 -16.74 -20.18
N ALA A 4 15.09 -16.98 -20.24
CA ALA A 4 14.20 -16.55 -19.77
C ALA A 4 14.22 -16.13 -18.50
N GLY A 5 14.06 -16.75 -18.01
CA GLY A 5 14.03 -16.37 -16.82
C GLY A 5 14.82 -15.40 -16.36
N ARG A 6 15.56 -15.25 -16.90
CA ARG A 6 16.31 -14.46 -16.56
C ARG A 6 15.87 -13.29 -16.42
N ASP A 7 15.35 -13.13 -17.02
CA ASP A 7 14.99 -11.95 -17.07
C ASP A 7 14.16 -11.60 -15.97
N ARG A 8 13.81 -12.39 -15.21
CA ARG A 8 13.07 -12.07 -14.28
C ARG A 8 13.75 -11.85 -13.10
N PRO A 9 13.40 -10.97 -12.26
CA PRO A 9 14.05 -10.66 -11.08
C PRO A 9 14.09 -11.82 -10.21
N ASP A 10 15.02 -11.83 -9.37
CA ASP A 10 15.19 -12.90 -8.53
C ASP A 10 14.08 -13.05 -7.59
N PRO A 11 13.40 -14.07 -7.67
CA PRO A 11 12.26 -14.27 -6.86
C PRO A 11 12.57 -14.55 -5.43
N GLY A 12 13.76 -14.79 -5.12
CA GLY A 12 14.06 -15.15 -3.77
C GLY A 12 14.03 -13.98 -2.84
N ASP A 13 14.05 -12.79 -3.39
CA ASP A 13 14.13 -11.65 -2.56
C ASP A 13 12.78 -10.99 -2.51
N GLY A 14 12.16 -10.98 -1.38
CA GLY A 14 10.82 -10.42 -1.26
C GLY A 14 10.73 -9.00 -1.70
N LYS A 15 11.79 -8.23 -1.53
CA LYS A 15 11.77 -6.87 -1.97
C LYS A 15 11.61 -6.75 -3.44
N ASP A 16 12.16 -7.68 -4.18
CA ASP A 16 12.06 -7.62 -5.61
C ASP A 16 10.69 -7.90 -6.12
N SER A 17 9.81 -8.43 -5.30
CA SER A 17 8.47 -8.73 -5.78
C SER A 17 7.56 -7.53 -5.67
N LEU A 18 8.02 -6.42 -5.09
CA LEU A 18 7.18 -5.25 -5.00
C LEU A 18 7.24 -4.43 -6.27
N PRO A 19 6.14 -3.78 -6.62
CA PRO A 19 6.14 -2.89 -7.76
C PRO A 19 7.17 -1.79 -7.60
N ARG A 20 7.67 -1.30 -8.72
CA ARG A 20 8.66 -0.26 -8.67
C ARG A 20 8.14 1.05 -8.21
N ASP A 21 6.95 1.40 -8.65
CA ASP A 21 6.42 2.72 -8.34
C ASP A 21 5.80 2.74 -6.96
N VAL A 22 6.14 3.75 -6.21
CA VAL A 22 5.50 3.98 -4.93
C VAL A 22 4.05 4.36 -5.15
N ILE A 23 3.81 5.24 -6.10
CA ILE A 23 2.46 5.66 -6.48
C ILE A 23 2.31 5.54 -7.98
N ASP A 24 1.17 5.01 -8.40
CA ASP A 24 0.84 4.93 -9.81
C ASP A 24 0.25 6.27 -10.25
N GLY A 25 1.02 7.04 -10.98
CA GLY A 25 0.57 8.35 -11.42
C GLY A 25 -0.67 8.33 -12.28
N ALA A 26 -0.87 7.26 -13.05
CA ALA A 26 -2.07 7.16 -13.87
C ALA A 26 -3.31 7.07 -13.01
N ARG A 27 -3.20 6.41 -11.86
CA ARG A 27 -4.35 6.31 -10.96
C ARG A 27 -4.70 7.68 -10.39
N LEU A 28 -3.69 8.46 -10.02
CA LEU A 28 -3.94 9.80 -9.52
C LEU A 28 -4.58 10.67 -10.60
N GLN A 29 -4.12 10.52 -11.84
CA GLN A 29 -4.70 11.30 -12.93
C GLN A 29 -6.15 10.91 -13.15
N LEU A 30 -6.48 9.63 -13.03
CA LEU A 30 -7.86 9.20 -13.14
C LEU A 30 -8.74 9.88 -12.11
N LEU A 31 -8.24 9.99 -10.88
CA LEU A 31 -9.01 10.64 -9.83
C LEU A 31 -9.20 12.12 -10.15
N ARG A 32 -8.18 12.77 -10.70
CA ARG A 32 -8.33 14.16 -11.12
C ARG A 32 -9.38 14.30 -12.20
N ASP A 33 -9.38 13.38 -13.14
CA ASP A 33 -10.30 13.43 -14.26
C ASP A 33 -11.74 13.21 -13.86
N LEU A 34 -11.95 12.57 -12.72
CA LEU A 34 -13.31 12.32 -12.25
C LEU A 34 -13.97 13.55 -11.66
N ASP A 35 -13.18 14.57 -11.36
CA ASP A 35 -13.73 15.79 -10.77
C ASP A 35 -14.32 16.66 -11.88
N PRO A 36 -15.61 16.89 -11.85
CA PRO A 36 -16.26 17.59 -12.97
C PRO A 36 -15.80 19.02 -13.14
N ASP A 37 -15.30 19.63 -12.09
CA ASP A 37 -14.85 21.02 -12.19
C ASP A 37 -13.41 21.15 -12.58
N GLY A 38 -12.73 20.03 -12.76
CA GLY A 38 -11.31 20.08 -13.05
C GLY A 38 -10.46 20.49 -11.89
N THR A 39 -11.04 20.59 -10.71
CA THR A 39 -10.26 20.94 -9.52
C THR A 39 -9.71 19.67 -8.90
N PRO A 40 -8.72 19.75 -8.04
CA PRO A 40 -8.19 18.57 -7.38
C PRO A 40 -8.97 18.17 -6.13
N ALA A 41 -10.21 18.63 -5.99
CA ALA A 41 -10.94 18.41 -4.76
C ALA A 41 -11.13 16.94 -4.40
N LEU A 42 -11.51 16.14 -5.38
CA LEU A 42 -11.70 14.71 -5.13
C LEU A 42 -10.39 14.05 -4.76
N LEU A 43 -9.34 14.32 -5.52
CA LEU A 43 -8.03 13.75 -5.23
C LEU A 43 -7.57 14.16 -3.86
N HIS A 44 -7.74 15.44 -3.52
CA HIS A 44 -7.34 15.95 -2.22
C HIS A 44 -8.07 15.22 -1.10
N ALA A 45 -9.37 15.02 -1.25
CA ALA A 45 -10.16 14.37 -0.23
C ALA A 45 -9.73 12.92 -0.01
N VAL A 46 -9.48 12.21 -1.10
CA VAL A 46 -9.09 10.81 -1.00
C VAL A 46 -7.72 10.68 -0.37
N ILE A 47 -6.77 11.53 -0.77
CA ILE A 47 -5.44 11.49 -0.19
C ILE A 47 -5.50 11.83 1.31
N THR A 48 -6.25 12.86 1.66
CA THR A 48 -6.34 13.28 3.04
C THR A 48 -6.91 12.15 3.91
N ALA A 49 -7.93 11.47 3.41
CA ALA A 49 -8.50 10.36 4.15
C ALA A 49 -7.49 9.24 4.34
N PHE A 50 -6.73 8.93 3.29
CA PHE A 50 -5.74 7.89 3.37
C PHE A 50 -4.65 8.24 4.40
N LEU A 51 -4.15 9.47 4.35
CA LEU A 51 -3.10 9.90 5.25
C LEU A 51 -3.58 9.92 6.71
N ARG A 52 -4.86 10.19 6.90
CA ARG A 52 -5.44 10.19 8.25
C ARG A 52 -5.62 8.77 8.78
N ASP A 53 -6.12 7.87 7.93
CA ASP A 53 -6.52 6.54 8.37
C ASP A 53 -5.40 5.51 8.41
N ALA A 54 -4.41 5.65 7.54
CA ALA A 54 -3.37 4.63 7.42
C ALA A 54 -2.59 4.40 8.72
N PRO A 55 -2.20 5.44 9.47
CA PRO A 55 -1.48 5.19 10.71
C PRO A 55 -2.31 4.42 11.74
N THR A 56 -3.60 4.69 11.80
CA THR A 56 -4.48 3.97 12.70
C THR A 56 -4.58 2.50 12.30
N GLN A 57 -4.68 2.26 11.00
CA GLN A 57 -4.74 0.89 10.51
C GLN A 57 -3.44 0.14 10.76
N LEU A 58 -2.31 0.81 10.59
CA LEU A 58 -1.03 0.19 10.85
C LEU A 58 -0.92 -0.19 12.33
N ASN A 59 -1.33 0.70 13.22
CA ASN A 59 -1.30 0.41 14.64
C ASN A 59 -2.21 -0.76 14.99
N ALA A 60 -3.36 -0.86 14.34
CA ALA A 60 -4.26 -1.99 14.55
C ALA A 60 -3.63 -3.29 14.12
N MET A 61 -2.87 -3.26 13.01
CA MET A 61 -2.18 -4.46 12.56
C MET A 61 -1.10 -4.87 13.54
N ARG A 62 -0.34 -3.91 14.07
CA ARG A 62 0.68 -4.24 15.05
C ARG A 62 0.06 -4.86 16.30
N ALA A 63 -1.06 -4.30 16.75
CA ALA A 63 -1.74 -4.85 17.91
C ALA A 63 -2.24 -6.26 17.64
N ALA A 64 -2.75 -6.50 16.44
CA ALA A 64 -3.24 -7.82 16.07
C ALA A 64 -2.10 -8.84 16.06
N VAL A 65 -0.95 -8.45 15.54
CA VAL A 65 0.20 -9.34 15.52
C VAL A 65 0.62 -9.72 16.94
N LEU A 66 0.67 -8.73 17.83
CA LEU A 66 1.05 -8.99 19.21
C LEU A 66 0.06 -9.89 19.92
N ALA A 67 -1.21 -9.76 19.58
CA ALA A 67 -2.24 -10.54 20.23
C ALA A 67 -2.45 -11.91 19.58
N GLY A 68 -1.79 -12.16 18.48
CA GLY A 68 -1.99 -13.41 17.75
C GLY A 68 -3.32 -13.51 17.05
N GLY A 69 -3.92 -12.36 16.74
CA GLY A 69 -5.27 -12.34 16.15
C GLY A 69 -5.26 -12.28 14.66
N GLU A 70 -5.10 -13.41 14.03
CA GLU A 70 -5.03 -13.48 12.59
C GLU A 70 -6.25 -12.94 11.86
N PRO A 71 -7.48 -13.20 12.32
CA PRO A 71 -8.63 -12.64 11.60
C PRO A 71 -8.63 -11.13 11.59
N ARG A 72 -8.22 -10.50 12.68
CA ARG A 72 -8.17 -9.06 12.72
C ARG A 72 -7.06 -8.53 11.81
N LEU A 73 -5.92 -9.21 11.80
CA LEU A 73 -4.83 -8.82 10.92
C LEU A 73 -5.28 -8.90 9.46
N GLU A 74 -5.93 -9.99 9.09
CA GLU A 74 -6.39 -10.16 7.72
C GLU A 74 -7.37 -9.05 7.34
N GLN A 75 -8.31 -8.78 8.22
CA GLN A 75 -9.34 -7.79 7.93
C GLN A 75 -8.77 -6.40 7.77
N THR A 76 -7.86 -6.02 8.66
CA THR A 76 -7.27 -4.69 8.60
C THR A 76 -6.38 -4.55 7.38
N ALA A 77 -5.62 -5.59 7.05
CA ALA A 77 -4.78 -5.55 5.85
C ALA A 77 -5.64 -5.43 4.60
N HIS A 78 -6.77 -6.11 4.58
CA HIS A 78 -7.68 -6.04 3.45
C HIS A 78 -8.22 -4.61 3.26
N GLN A 79 -8.60 -3.98 4.35
CA GLN A 79 -9.10 -2.61 4.29
C GLN A 79 -8.05 -1.64 3.76
N LEU A 80 -6.85 -1.74 4.28
CA LEU A 80 -5.79 -0.85 3.82
C LEU A 80 -5.42 -1.14 2.37
N LYS A 81 -5.48 -2.42 1.98
CA LYS A 81 -5.22 -2.78 0.60
C LYS A 81 -6.18 -2.06 -0.35
N GLY A 82 -7.46 -2.03 0.00
CA GLY A 82 -8.45 -1.35 -0.81
C GLY A 82 -8.18 0.14 -0.93
N SER A 83 -7.86 0.77 0.20
CA SER A 83 -7.56 2.20 0.20
C SER A 83 -6.33 2.50 -0.64
N ALA A 84 -5.31 1.67 -0.51
CA ALA A 84 -4.08 1.86 -1.28
C ALA A 84 -4.34 1.69 -2.77
N ALA A 85 -5.18 0.73 -3.14
CA ALA A 85 -5.51 0.52 -4.54
C ALA A 85 -6.19 1.74 -5.13
N ASN A 86 -7.07 2.36 -4.36
CA ASN A 86 -7.78 3.55 -4.85
C ASN A 86 -6.84 4.69 -5.19
N LEU A 87 -5.73 4.79 -4.49
CA LEU A 87 -4.78 5.87 -4.72
C LEU A 87 -3.59 5.46 -5.56
N GLY A 88 -3.52 4.22 -5.96
CA GLY A 88 -2.37 3.76 -6.71
C GLY A 88 -1.12 3.59 -5.88
N ALA A 89 -1.28 3.41 -4.55
CA ALA A 89 -0.13 3.14 -3.70
C ALA A 89 0.25 1.67 -3.84
N THR A 90 0.92 1.36 -4.93
CA THR A 90 1.09 0.00 -5.39
C THR A 90 1.93 -0.86 -4.46
N ARG A 91 2.96 -0.27 -3.86
CA ARG A 91 3.81 -1.04 -2.97
C ARG A 91 3.09 -1.33 -1.65
N VAL A 92 2.34 -0.36 -1.14
CA VAL A 92 1.52 -0.56 0.05
C VAL A 92 0.50 -1.66 -0.22
N ARG A 93 -0.15 -1.58 -1.38
CA ARG A 93 -1.14 -2.58 -1.75
C ARG A 93 -0.54 -3.98 -1.79
N ALA A 94 0.64 -4.11 -2.39
CA ALA A 94 1.28 -5.42 -2.50
C ALA A 94 1.61 -6.00 -1.13
N LEU A 95 2.13 -5.18 -0.22
CA LEU A 95 2.45 -5.66 1.11
C LEU A 95 1.21 -6.05 1.90
N CYS A 96 0.13 -5.28 1.73
CA CYS A 96 -1.12 -5.64 2.39
C CYS A 96 -1.63 -6.98 1.89
N GLY A 97 -1.47 -7.25 0.59
CA GLY A 97 -1.84 -8.55 0.05
C GLY A 97 -1.03 -9.68 0.66
N GLN A 98 0.27 -9.46 0.86
CA GLN A 98 1.11 -10.45 1.50
C GLN A 98 0.69 -10.67 2.95
N LEU A 99 0.34 -9.60 3.66
CA LEU A 99 -0.13 -9.73 5.03
C LEU A 99 -1.45 -10.48 5.12
N GLU A 100 -2.36 -10.23 4.17
CA GLU A 100 -3.60 -10.99 4.12
C GLU A 100 -3.35 -12.47 3.98
N ALA A 101 -2.46 -12.82 3.05
CA ALA A 101 -2.17 -14.23 2.80
C ALA A 101 -1.50 -14.86 4.01
N LEU A 102 -0.58 -14.14 4.62
CA LEU A 102 0.12 -14.65 5.78
C LEU A 102 -0.84 -14.87 6.94
N ALA A 103 -1.75 -13.93 7.15
CA ALA A 103 -2.72 -14.06 8.22
C ALA A 103 -3.62 -15.26 8.01
N ARG A 104 -3.98 -15.50 6.75
CA ARG A 104 -4.88 -16.60 6.42
C ARG A 104 -4.25 -17.97 6.70
N THR A 105 -2.95 -18.07 6.45
CA THR A 105 -2.27 -19.34 6.65
C THR A 105 -1.78 -19.53 8.08
N GLY A 106 -1.79 -18.48 8.87
CA GLY A 106 -1.26 -18.56 10.21
C GLY A 106 0.24 -18.62 10.29
N ALA A 107 0.90 -18.41 9.17
CA ALA A 107 2.35 -18.43 9.16
C ALA A 107 2.88 -17.16 9.80
N GLU A 108 4.11 -17.21 10.21
CA GLU A 108 4.67 -16.08 10.83
C GLU A 108 6.05 -15.91 10.41
N PRO A 109 6.72 -14.91 10.76
CA PRO A 109 6.27 -13.79 11.53
C PRO A 109 5.70 -12.71 10.64
N ALA A 110 4.73 -12.02 11.11
CA ALA A 110 4.17 -10.89 10.40
C ALA A 110 4.89 -9.59 10.72
N ASP A 111 5.67 -9.59 11.78
CA ASP A 111 6.34 -8.37 12.24
C ASP A 111 7.14 -7.69 11.16
N GLU A 112 7.92 -8.47 10.43
CA GLU A 112 8.75 -7.94 9.38
C GLU A 112 7.94 -7.31 8.28
N LEU A 113 6.85 -7.95 7.90
CA LEU A 113 6.01 -7.38 6.87
C LEU A 113 5.33 -6.09 7.32
N VAL A 114 4.95 -6.02 8.59
CA VAL A 114 4.36 -4.80 9.10
C VAL A 114 5.40 -3.68 9.12
N ASP A 115 6.64 -4.00 9.47
CA ASP A 115 7.71 -3.00 9.42
C ASP A 115 7.96 -2.51 8.01
N GLN A 116 7.96 -3.43 7.05
CA GLN A 116 8.11 -3.03 5.65
C GLN A 116 6.93 -2.17 5.22
N LEU A 117 5.74 -2.52 5.67
CA LEU A 117 4.56 -1.75 5.35
C LEU A 117 4.67 -0.33 5.90
N GLN A 118 5.18 -0.19 7.10
CA GLN A 118 5.37 1.13 7.67
C GLN A 118 6.29 1.98 6.80
N ALA A 119 7.41 1.40 6.36
CA ALA A 119 8.33 2.12 5.51
C ALA A 119 7.67 2.54 4.20
N GLU A 120 6.87 1.65 3.61
CA GLU A 120 6.21 1.98 2.36
C GLU A 120 5.09 2.99 2.54
N LEU A 121 4.41 2.95 3.69
CA LEU A 121 3.41 3.97 3.98
C LEU A 121 4.06 5.34 4.13
N ASP A 122 5.24 5.39 4.73
CA ASP A 122 5.95 6.66 4.85
C ASP A 122 6.34 7.20 3.48
N ARG A 123 6.78 6.32 2.59
CA ARG A 123 7.12 6.74 1.23
C ARG A 123 5.89 7.20 0.47
N ALA A 124 4.81 6.46 0.61
CA ALA A 124 3.57 6.81 -0.05
C ALA A 124 3.04 8.14 0.47
N ALA A 125 3.13 8.36 1.77
CA ALA A 125 2.67 9.61 2.36
C ALA A 125 3.42 10.80 1.80
N ARG A 126 4.74 10.65 1.66
CA ARG A 126 5.53 11.73 1.07
C ARG A 126 5.15 11.98 -0.38
N ALA A 127 5.02 10.91 -1.14
CA ALA A 127 4.68 11.06 -2.55
C ALA A 127 3.30 11.67 -2.72
N LEU A 128 2.34 11.27 -1.89
CA LEU A 128 0.98 11.81 -1.98
C LEU A 128 0.94 13.26 -1.52
N SER A 129 1.69 13.60 -0.49
CA SER A 129 1.77 14.98 -0.05
C SER A 129 2.38 15.86 -1.12
N ASP A 130 3.39 15.35 -1.80
CA ASP A 130 3.99 16.09 -2.91
C ASP A 130 2.99 16.29 -4.04
N ALA A 131 2.16 15.31 -4.29
CA ALA A 131 1.15 15.42 -5.34
C ALA A 131 0.13 16.49 -5.01
N LEU A 132 -0.17 16.68 -3.73
CA LEU A 132 -1.10 17.72 -3.32
C LEU A 132 -0.51 19.10 -3.45
N SER A 133 0.78 19.23 -3.11
CA SER A 133 1.40 20.52 -3.23
C SER A 133 1.90 20.80 -4.59
N GLY A 134 1.85 19.84 -5.43
CA GLY A 134 2.41 19.80 -6.66
C GLY A 134 2.47 20.98 -7.45
N PRO A 135 3.26 21.21 -8.23
CA PRO A 135 3.45 22.23 -8.99
C PRO A 135 2.58 22.27 -9.95
N THR A 136 2.35 22.71 -10.10
CA THR A 136 1.74 22.83 -10.93
C THR A 136 1.92 22.96 -11.80
#